data_25e2d9e4f9e4e16869069759bde986be
#
_entry.id   25e2d9e4f9e4e16869069759bde986be
#
_cell.length_a   1.000
_cell.length_b   1.000
_cell.length_c   1.000
_cell.angle_alpha   90.00
_cell.angle_beta   90.00
_cell.angle_gamma   90.00
#
_symmetry.space_group_name_H-M   'P 1'
#
loop_
_entity.id
_entity.type
_entity.pdbx_description
1 polymer ?
#
loop_
_entity_poly.entity_id
_entity_poly.type
_entity_poly.pdbx_seq_one_letter_code
_entity_poly.pdbx_strand_id
1 'polypeptide(L)'
;MSSCKTVNLTGFTLRRTVLRVAAATLGATALLTLGAWPAVAQLPAMPKSPVTINIVDVAGDLALTQDAIEAYQKKHPQMVSKINFTKAPAPELPGKLKAMQGAGRSDIDMVLTGTDFLAAGIEQGVLIKLLPEYAAKFPNLVNNYQPAAAKMQELAQDYGITVTFMPAGPLMEYNPDKVKQVPTTPQELLAWCKANPNRLIYARPANSGPGRTFIMGLPYILGDKDPKDPVKGWDKTWAYLKDLNSCIEYYPTGTGAVMKELGEGSRDMTLTMTGWDLNPRILGIVPKSYKVATFNGMTWVNDAHYMVIPKGVSADKVAAVIGLMQYLLTPEAQAYTYDKGYFYPGPAVKNVTLSMAPKESQEAIKEFGRPEYDKWLTEFPHTQSLPPSAQVEAFRIWDQQVGAQKTK
;
A
#
# COMPACT_ATOMS: atom_id res chain seq x y z
N MET A 1 41.87 -56.20 -16.43
CA MET A 1 41.16 -57.48 -16.63
C MET A 1 39.79 -57.10 -17.08
N SER A 2 39.58 -57.10 -18.40
CA SER A 2 38.96 -58.15 -19.21
C SER A 2 37.46 -58.20 -18.97
N SER A 3 36.58 -58.09 -19.94
CA SER A 3 36.60 -58.45 -21.34
C SER A 3 35.41 -57.86 -22.09
N CYS A 4 35.73 -57.41 -23.25
CA CYS A 4 34.86 -57.10 -24.38
C CYS A 4 34.15 -58.38 -24.91
N LYS A 5 32.91 -58.32 -25.38
CA LYS A 5 32.43 -59.23 -26.46
C LYS A 5 31.40 -58.51 -27.35
N THR A 6 31.84 -58.21 -28.50
CA THR A 6 31.14 -57.99 -29.76
C THR A 6 30.74 -59.30 -30.40
N VAL A 7 29.57 -59.43 -31.03
CA VAL A 7 29.26 -60.36 -32.11
C VAL A 7 28.16 -59.77 -33.01
N ASN A 8 28.43 -59.52 -34.12
CA ASN A 8 28.29 -59.51 -35.55
C ASN A 8 27.01 -60.07 -36.16
N LEU A 9 26.44 -59.28 -37.07
CA LEU A 9 25.93 -59.41 -38.44
C LEU A 9 25.63 -60.81 -38.99
N THR A 10 24.45 -60.90 -39.64
CA THR A 10 24.17 -61.38 -41.01
C THR A 10 22.62 -61.40 -41.10
N GLY A 11 21.87 -60.84 -42.01
CA GLY A 11 21.97 -60.88 -43.48
C GLY A 11 20.87 -61.85 -44.03
N PHE A 12 19.84 -61.36 -44.70
CA PHE A 12 19.34 -62.01 -45.95
C PHE A 12 18.01 -61.37 -46.43
N THR A 13 18.12 -60.77 -47.56
CA THR A 13 17.35 -60.80 -48.82
C THR A 13 15.86 -60.57 -48.93
N LEU A 14 15.65 -59.69 -49.93
CA LEU A 14 14.40 -59.38 -50.67
C LEU A 14 13.47 -60.54 -51.00
N ARG A 15 12.16 -60.30 -50.85
CA ARG A 15 11.20 -60.73 -51.94
C ARG A 15 10.16 -59.60 -52.15
N ARG A 16 10.12 -59.14 -53.37
CA ARG A 16 9.05 -58.32 -53.94
C ARG A 16 7.83 -59.21 -54.15
N THR A 17 6.70 -58.73 -53.72
CA THR A 17 5.41 -59.18 -54.28
C THR A 17 4.51 -57.95 -54.40
N VAL A 18 4.20 -57.66 -55.68
CA VAL A 18 3.24 -56.65 -56.11
C VAL A 18 1.83 -57.22 -55.95
N LEU A 19 0.95 -56.58 -55.28
CA LEU A 19 -0.51 -56.77 -55.50
C LEU A 19 -1.26 -55.45 -55.37
N ARG A 20 -2.20 -55.31 -56.22
CA ARG A 20 -2.92 -54.12 -56.68
C ARG A 20 -3.99 -53.63 -55.66
N VAL A 21 -4.07 -52.33 -55.55
CA VAL A 21 -5.21 -51.39 -55.61
C VAL A 21 -6.57 -51.90 -55.00
N ALA A 22 -6.96 -51.22 -53.94
CA ALA A 22 -8.33 -50.76 -53.75
C ALA A 22 -8.32 -49.42 -53.02
N ALA A 23 -8.72 -48.37 -53.74
CA ALA A 23 -8.93 -47.02 -53.16
C ALA A 23 -10.23 -47.09 -52.32
N ALA A 24 -10.09 -46.92 -51.02
CA ALA A 24 -11.19 -46.56 -50.12
C ALA A 24 -10.90 -45.19 -49.57
N THR A 25 -11.60 -44.19 -50.07
CA THR A 25 -11.68 -42.81 -49.54
C THR A 25 -12.37 -42.87 -48.21
N LEU A 26 -11.63 -42.93 -47.12
CA LEU A 26 -12.11 -42.59 -45.78
C LEU A 26 -11.81 -41.11 -45.48
N GLY A 27 -12.86 -40.31 -45.55
CA GLY A 27 -12.82 -38.94 -45.14
C GLY A 27 -12.52 -38.83 -43.62
N ALA A 28 -11.29 -38.48 -43.29
CA ALA A 28 -10.92 -38.09 -41.96
C ALA A 28 -11.48 -36.69 -41.68
N THR A 29 -12.67 -36.64 -41.08
CA THR A 29 -13.20 -35.42 -40.42
C THR A 29 -12.32 -35.18 -39.21
N ALA A 30 -11.26 -34.32 -39.35
CA ALA A 30 -10.53 -33.77 -38.24
C ALA A 30 -11.50 -32.84 -37.50
N LEU A 31 -12.09 -33.30 -36.42
CA LEU A 31 -12.71 -32.43 -35.40
C LEU A 31 -11.59 -31.59 -34.79
N LEU A 32 -11.39 -30.37 -35.33
CA LEU A 32 -10.71 -29.30 -34.64
C LEU A 32 -11.51 -28.98 -33.38
N THR A 33 -11.18 -29.62 -32.25
CA THR A 33 -11.57 -29.12 -30.93
C THR A 33 -10.82 -27.79 -30.76
N LEU A 34 -11.46 -26.72 -31.21
CA LEU A 34 -11.13 -25.38 -30.75
C LEU A 34 -11.33 -25.41 -29.23
N GLY A 35 -10.23 -25.55 -28.50
CA GLY A 35 -10.23 -25.34 -27.06
C GLY A 35 -10.86 -23.98 -26.81
N ALA A 36 -12.08 -23.96 -26.28
CA ALA A 36 -12.71 -22.75 -25.81
C ALA A 36 -11.83 -22.25 -24.67
N TRP A 37 -10.95 -21.31 -24.96
CA TRP A 37 -10.38 -20.47 -23.91
C TRP A 37 -11.56 -19.86 -23.16
N PRO A 38 -11.57 -19.87 -21.83
CA PRO A 38 -12.64 -19.21 -21.08
C PRO A 38 -12.69 -17.77 -21.59
N ALA A 39 -13.82 -17.42 -22.20
CA ALA A 39 -14.08 -16.04 -22.62
C ALA A 39 -14.03 -15.22 -21.32
N VAL A 40 -12.97 -14.44 -21.14
CA VAL A 40 -12.92 -13.42 -20.09
C VAL A 40 -14.14 -12.54 -20.35
N ALA A 41 -15.08 -12.55 -19.40
CA ALA A 41 -16.31 -11.78 -19.53
C ALA A 41 -15.93 -10.32 -19.74
N GLN A 42 -16.09 -9.81 -20.96
CA GLN A 42 -15.71 -8.45 -21.30
C GLN A 42 -16.59 -7.52 -20.47
N LEU A 43 -15.94 -6.68 -19.62
CA LEU A 43 -16.67 -5.68 -18.86
C LEU A 43 -17.52 -4.81 -19.78
N PRO A 44 -18.76 -4.50 -19.41
CA PRO A 44 -19.55 -3.53 -20.16
C PRO A 44 -18.82 -2.18 -20.19
N ALA A 45 -18.95 -1.43 -21.27
CA ALA A 45 -18.40 -0.08 -21.37
C ALA A 45 -19.04 0.85 -20.34
N MET A 46 -20.31 0.60 -20.03
CA MET A 46 -21.10 1.26 -18.98
C MET A 46 -21.98 0.21 -18.29
N PRO A 47 -22.36 0.40 -17.01
CA PRO A 47 -23.35 -0.44 -16.37
C PRO A 47 -24.71 -0.32 -17.11
N LYS A 48 -25.52 -1.39 -17.08
CA LYS A 48 -26.86 -1.42 -17.72
C LYS A 48 -27.82 -0.36 -17.17
N SER A 49 -27.63 0.02 -15.93
CA SER A 49 -28.31 1.11 -15.23
C SER A 49 -27.37 1.71 -14.19
N PRO A 50 -27.58 2.98 -13.77
CA PRO A 50 -26.75 3.60 -12.74
C PRO A 50 -26.70 2.76 -11.48
N VAL A 51 -25.51 2.46 -10.99
CA VAL A 51 -25.29 1.58 -9.82
C VAL A 51 -25.09 2.37 -8.53
N THR A 52 -25.38 1.73 -7.40
CA THR A 52 -24.90 2.19 -6.09
C THR A 52 -23.55 1.54 -5.82
N ILE A 53 -22.53 2.35 -5.47
CA ILE A 53 -21.19 1.91 -5.10
C ILE A 53 -21.02 2.05 -3.58
N ASN A 54 -20.57 0.98 -2.92
CA ASN A 54 -20.21 0.97 -1.50
C ASN A 54 -18.69 0.98 -1.37
N ILE A 55 -18.14 2.07 -0.85
CA ILE A 55 -16.72 2.28 -0.65
C ILE A 55 -16.41 2.13 0.84
N VAL A 56 -15.39 1.30 1.15
CA VAL A 56 -14.83 1.19 2.50
C VAL A 56 -13.44 1.82 2.51
N ASP A 57 -13.21 2.72 3.44
CA ASP A 57 -11.92 3.34 3.69
C ASP A 57 -11.29 2.75 4.96
N VAL A 58 -10.09 2.20 4.82
CA VAL A 58 -9.30 1.65 5.94
C VAL A 58 -7.97 2.38 6.16
N ALA A 59 -7.70 3.44 5.38
CA ALA A 59 -6.44 4.18 5.41
C ALA A 59 -6.62 5.67 5.75
N GLY A 60 -7.87 6.15 5.84
CA GLY A 60 -8.16 7.58 5.95
C GLY A 60 -8.12 8.30 4.58
N ASP A 61 -8.13 7.56 3.48
CA ASP A 61 -7.99 8.09 2.13
C ASP A 61 -9.20 8.95 1.67
N LEU A 62 -10.36 8.79 2.31
CA LEU A 62 -11.50 9.67 2.08
C LEU A 62 -11.21 11.14 2.41
N ALA A 63 -10.29 11.43 3.32
CA ALA A 63 -9.84 12.81 3.55
C ALA A 63 -9.21 13.44 2.28
N LEU A 64 -8.62 12.61 1.43
CA LEU A 64 -7.89 12.99 0.22
C LEU A 64 -8.74 12.90 -1.06
N THR A 65 -9.75 12.05 -1.07
CA THR A 65 -10.41 11.63 -2.32
C THR A 65 -11.91 11.83 -2.32
N GLN A 66 -12.57 12.05 -1.18
CA GLN A 66 -14.03 12.10 -1.10
C GLN A 66 -14.63 13.17 -2.00
N ASP A 67 -14.10 14.40 -1.98
CA ASP A 67 -14.61 15.51 -2.82
C ASP A 67 -14.49 15.19 -4.31
N ALA A 68 -13.39 14.55 -4.72
CA ALA A 68 -13.20 14.10 -6.10
C ALA A 68 -14.17 12.98 -6.46
N ILE A 69 -14.42 12.02 -5.55
CA ILE A 69 -15.40 10.93 -5.74
C ILE A 69 -16.82 11.49 -5.89
N GLU A 70 -17.19 12.44 -5.05
CA GLU A 70 -18.50 13.11 -5.15
C GLU A 70 -18.64 13.95 -6.41
N ALA A 71 -17.55 14.60 -6.86
CA ALA A 71 -17.52 15.30 -8.14
C ALA A 71 -17.71 14.34 -9.32
N TYR A 72 -17.09 13.14 -9.26
CA TYR A 72 -17.30 12.10 -10.25
C TYR A 72 -18.77 11.67 -10.33
N GLN A 73 -19.40 11.38 -9.20
CA GLN A 73 -20.83 11.00 -9.15
C GLN A 73 -21.73 12.06 -9.81
N LYS A 74 -21.47 13.35 -9.53
CA LYS A 74 -22.23 14.47 -10.12
C LYS A 74 -22.01 14.57 -11.64
N LYS A 75 -20.80 14.31 -12.13
CA LYS A 75 -20.45 14.36 -13.56
C LYS A 75 -20.92 13.11 -14.34
N HIS A 76 -21.12 11.98 -13.67
CA HIS A 76 -21.43 10.69 -14.29
C HIS A 76 -22.69 10.01 -13.71
N PRO A 77 -23.86 10.70 -13.66
CA PRO A 77 -25.08 10.15 -13.08
C PRO A 77 -25.61 8.91 -13.81
N GLN A 78 -25.21 8.73 -15.08
CA GLN A 78 -25.53 7.55 -15.89
C GLN A 78 -24.72 6.30 -15.47
N MET A 79 -23.60 6.49 -14.78
CA MET A 79 -22.76 5.40 -14.28
C MET A 79 -23.10 5.06 -12.83
N VAL A 80 -23.25 6.10 -12.00
CA VAL A 80 -23.36 5.96 -10.54
C VAL A 80 -24.54 6.79 -10.03
N SER A 81 -25.54 6.12 -9.47
CA SER A 81 -26.70 6.78 -8.84
C SER A 81 -26.39 7.25 -7.41
N LYS A 82 -25.60 6.46 -6.66
CA LYS A 82 -25.27 6.74 -5.26
C LYS A 82 -23.92 6.16 -4.90
N ILE A 83 -23.19 6.85 -4.00
CA ILE A 83 -22.01 6.33 -3.36
C ILE A 83 -22.21 6.35 -1.84
N ASN A 84 -21.97 5.22 -1.19
CA ASN A 84 -21.98 5.09 0.26
C ASN A 84 -20.56 4.94 0.75
N PHE A 85 -20.21 5.67 1.79
CA PHE A 85 -18.90 5.62 2.43
C PHE A 85 -18.99 4.95 3.80
N THR A 86 -18.03 4.08 4.11
CA THR A 86 -17.87 3.44 5.42
C THR A 86 -16.40 3.43 5.79
N LYS A 87 -16.07 3.67 7.05
CA LYS A 87 -14.72 3.52 7.59
C LYS A 87 -14.62 2.23 8.39
N ALA A 88 -13.49 1.53 8.29
CA ALA A 88 -13.22 0.30 9.05
C ALA A 88 -11.74 0.21 9.40
N PRO A 89 -11.35 -0.51 10.47
CA PRO A 89 -9.95 -0.81 10.75
C PRO A 89 -9.36 -1.77 9.71
N ALA A 90 -8.16 -1.47 9.23
CA ALA A 90 -7.48 -2.28 8.23
C ALA A 90 -7.29 -3.77 8.64
N PRO A 91 -6.91 -4.11 9.88
CA PRO A 91 -6.69 -5.50 10.29
C PRO A 91 -7.94 -6.38 10.28
N GLU A 92 -9.13 -5.79 10.42
CA GLU A 92 -10.41 -6.55 10.54
C GLU A 92 -11.04 -6.87 9.19
N LEU A 93 -10.78 -6.04 8.18
CA LEU A 93 -11.48 -6.09 6.90
C LEU A 93 -11.22 -7.37 6.09
N PRO A 94 -10.00 -7.95 6.04
CA PRO A 94 -9.76 -9.17 5.26
C PRO A 94 -10.62 -10.35 5.72
N GLY A 95 -10.73 -10.57 7.02
CA GLY A 95 -11.58 -11.59 7.62
C GLY A 95 -13.08 -11.38 7.32
N LYS A 96 -13.53 -10.13 7.41
CA LYS A 96 -14.90 -9.73 7.06
C LYS A 96 -15.21 -10.02 5.58
N LEU A 97 -14.33 -9.63 4.66
CA LEU A 97 -14.49 -9.91 3.23
C LEU A 97 -14.53 -11.41 2.96
N LYS A 98 -13.64 -12.19 3.59
CA LYS A 98 -13.61 -13.65 3.42
C LYS A 98 -14.92 -14.29 3.86
N ALA A 99 -15.48 -13.86 5.00
CA ALA A 99 -16.77 -14.34 5.49
C ALA A 99 -17.92 -13.97 4.55
N MET A 100 -17.96 -12.73 4.05
CA MET A 100 -18.98 -12.28 3.08
C MET A 100 -18.91 -13.08 1.77
N GLN A 101 -17.71 -13.25 1.21
CA GLN A 101 -17.48 -14.00 -0.03
C GLN A 101 -17.83 -15.47 0.13
N GLY A 102 -17.51 -16.09 1.28
CA GLY A 102 -17.92 -17.46 1.62
C GLY A 102 -19.44 -17.65 1.70
N ALA A 103 -20.17 -16.57 2.04
CA ALA A 103 -21.64 -16.53 2.05
C ALA A 103 -22.25 -16.11 0.68
N GLY A 104 -21.43 -15.99 -0.38
CA GLY A 104 -21.90 -15.56 -1.71
C GLY A 104 -22.32 -14.08 -1.77
N ARG A 105 -21.89 -13.24 -0.83
CA ARG A 105 -22.25 -11.82 -0.73
C ARG A 105 -21.09 -10.92 -1.16
N SER A 106 -21.43 -9.76 -1.72
CA SER A 106 -20.50 -8.70 -2.07
C SER A 106 -21.14 -7.34 -1.74
N ASP A 107 -21.01 -6.92 -0.49
CA ASP A 107 -21.61 -5.67 0.02
C ASP A 107 -20.61 -4.49 -0.06
N ILE A 108 -19.38 -4.75 -0.47
CA ILE A 108 -18.31 -3.76 -0.63
C ILE A 108 -17.82 -3.83 -2.07
N ASP A 109 -17.82 -2.69 -2.76
CA ASP A 109 -17.52 -2.61 -4.17
C ASP A 109 -16.10 -2.07 -4.45
N MET A 110 -15.60 -1.21 -3.57
CA MET A 110 -14.21 -0.69 -3.61
C MET A 110 -13.69 -0.52 -2.19
N VAL A 111 -12.39 -0.76 -2.01
CA VAL A 111 -11.68 -0.42 -0.77
C VAL A 111 -10.59 0.59 -1.08
N LEU A 112 -10.57 1.68 -0.30
CA LEU A 112 -9.47 2.63 -0.22
C LEU A 112 -8.53 2.19 0.90
N THR A 113 -7.27 1.93 0.59
CA THR A 113 -6.38 1.25 1.51
C THR A 113 -4.93 1.71 1.43
N GLY A 114 -4.22 1.59 2.55
CA GLY A 114 -2.75 1.62 2.61
C GLY A 114 -2.12 0.28 2.25
N THR A 115 -0.81 0.21 2.39
CA THR A 115 -0.03 -1.02 2.13
C THR A 115 -0.37 -2.15 3.10
N ASP A 116 -0.90 -1.87 4.27
CA ASP A 116 -1.29 -2.82 5.32
C ASP A 116 -2.44 -3.76 4.91
N PHE A 117 -3.64 -3.19 4.60
CA PHE A 117 -4.75 -4.04 4.11
C PHE A 117 -4.45 -4.60 2.71
N LEU A 118 -3.77 -3.83 1.83
CA LEU A 118 -3.38 -4.36 0.52
C LEU A 118 -2.60 -5.68 0.68
N ALA A 119 -1.60 -5.69 1.57
CA ALA A 119 -0.80 -6.86 1.88
C ALA A 119 -1.67 -8.04 2.37
N ALA A 120 -2.48 -7.80 3.39
CA ALA A 120 -3.34 -8.82 3.98
C ALA A 120 -4.44 -9.31 3.01
N GLY A 121 -5.00 -8.41 2.20
CA GLY A 121 -6.02 -8.74 1.20
C GLY A 121 -5.49 -9.60 0.05
N ILE A 122 -4.25 -9.36 -0.38
CA ILE A 122 -3.54 -10.20 -1.37
C ILE A 122 -3.28 -11.58 -0.78
N GLU A 123 -2.69 -11.65 0.41
CA GLU A 123 -2.35 -12.90 1.09
C GLU A 123 -3.58 -13.77 1.33
N GLN A 124 -4.69 -13.20 1.79
CA GLN A 124 -5.94 -13.92 2.03
C GLN A 124 -6.75 -14.19 0.76
N GLY A 125 -6.31 -13.67 -0.40
CA GLY A 125 -6.94 -13.92 -1.70
C GLY A 125 -8.34 -13.35 -1.84
N VAL A 126 -8.66 -12.24 -1.16
CA VAL A 126 -10.02 -11.63 -1.15
C VAL A 126 -10.22 -10.54 -2.21
N LEU A 127 -9.18 -10.18 -2.97
CA LEU A 127 -9.20 -9.14 -3.98
C LEU A 127 -9.21 -9.72 -5.40
N ILE A 128 -9.80 -9.00 -6.37
CA ILE A 128 -9.62 -9.33 -7.79
C ILE A 128 -8.26 -8.83 -8.26
N LYS A 129 -7.66 -9.53 -9.23
CA LYS A 129 -6.43 -9.10 -9.88
C LYS A 129 -6.81 -8.15 -11.03
N LEU A 130 -6.62 -6.85 -10.83
CA LEU A 130 -7.04 -5.82 -11.78
C LEU A 130 -6.21 -5.81 -13.07
N LEU A 131 -4.93 -6.03 -12.94
CA LEU A 131 -4.00 -6.08 -14.06
C LEU A 131 -3.48 -7.51 -14.24
N PRO A 132 -3.25 -8.02 -15.45
CA PRO A 132 -3.44 -7.34 -16.74
C PRO A 132 -4.87 -7.36 -17.29
N GLU A 133 -5.86 -7.98 -16.59
CA GLU A 133 -7.22 -8.18 -17.11
C GLU A 133 -7.88 -6.88 -17.60
N TYR A 134 -7.73 -5.80 -16.82
CA TYR A 134 -8.27 -4.48 -17.15
C TYR A 134 -7.20 -3.47 -17.54
N ALA A 135 -6.00 -3.91 -17.94
CA ALA A 135 -4.89 -3.03 -18.29
C ALA A 135 -5.25 -2.00 -19.38
N ALA A 136 -6.07 -2.40 -20.36
CA ALA A 136 -6.55 -1.51 -21.41
C ALA A 136 -7.39 -0.32 -20.89
N LYS A 137 -7.93 -0.42 -19.67
CA LYS A 137 -8.66 0.67 -18.99
C LYS A 137 -7.72 1.69 -18.35
N PHE A 138 -6.45 1.35 -18.16
CA PHE A 138 -5.43 2.21 -17.54
C PHE A 138 -4.23 2.41 -18.48
N PRO A 139 -4.44 3.02 -19.67
CA PRO A 139 -3.36 3.22 -20.63
C PRO A 139 -2.26 4.08 -20.01
N ASN A 140 -1.00 3.65 -20.20
CA ASN A 140 0.19 4.35 -19.68
C ASN A 140 0.22 4.55 -18.15
N LEU A 141 -0.48 3.71 -17.38
CA LEU A 141 -0.61 3.86 -15.92
C LEU A 141 0.72 4.20 -15.24
N VAL A 142 1.73 3.35 -15.41
CA VAL A 142 3.05 3.54 -14.77
C VAL A 142 3.76 4.80 -15.25
N ASN A 143 3.62 5.14 -16.53
CA ASN A 143 4.24 6.34 -17.11
C ASN A 143 3.59 7.64 -16.63
N ASN A 144 2.34 7.59 -16.20
CA ASN A 144 1.61 8.75 -15.68
C ASN A 144 1.99 9.06 -14.22
N TYR A 145 2.51 8.10 -13.47
CA TYR A 145 2.93 8.30 -12.09
C TYR A 145 4.27 9.05 -11.98
N GLN A 146 4.44 9.75 -10.87
CA GLN A 146 5.77 10.17 -10.41
C GLN A 146 6.67 8.93 -10.25
N PRO A 147 8.00 9.03 -10.46
CA PRO A 147 8.88 7.85 -10.43
C PRO A 147 8.78 7.02 -9.14
N ALA A 148 8.67 7.68 -7.99
CA ALA A 148 8.54 6.99 -6.71
C ALA A 148 7.15 6.34 -6.53
N ALA A 149 6.08 6.98 -6.99
CA ALA A 149 4.72 6.41 -6.99
C ALA A 149 4.61 5.21 -7.95
N ALA A 150 5.29 5.25 -9.11
CA ALA A 150 5.39 4.12 -10.02
C ALA A 150 6.01 2.88 -9.34
N LYS A 151 7.01 3.09 -8.48
CA LYS A 151 7.60 2.03 -7.66
C LYS A 151 6.63 1.49 -6.62
N MET A 152 5.79 2.33 -6.04
CA MET A 152 4.74 1.87 -5.12
C MET A 152 3.65 1.08 -5.84
N GLN A 153 3.34 1.40 -7.12
CA GLN A 153 2.41 0.59 -7.93
C GLN A 153 2.89 -0.85 -8.12
N GLU A 154 4.19 -1.11 -8.16
CA GLU A 154 4.74 -2.48 -8.22
C GLU A 154 4.34 -3.32 -7.00
N LEU A 155 4.23 -2.72 -5.80
CA LEU A 155 3.81 -3.39 -4.58
C LEU A 155 2.35 -3.86 -4.62
N ALA A 156 1.53 -3.25 -5.47
CA ALA A 156 0.13 -3.68 -5.63
C ALA A 156 0.00 -5.05 -6.30
N GLN A 157 1.08 -5.61 -6.89
CA GLN A 157 1.11 -6.95 -7.52
C GLN A 157 -0.10 -7.19 -8.45
N ASP A 158 -0.48 -6.16 -9.20
CA ASP A 158 -1.65 -6.13 -10.08
C ASP A 158 -3.04 -6.12 -9.40
N TYR A 159 -3.12 -6.12 -8.06
CA TYR A 159 -4.40 -6.15 -7.34
C TYR A 159 -4.98 -4.78 -7.06
N GLY A 160 -4.20 -3.71 -7.19
CA GLY A 160 -4.65 -2.35 -6.87
C GLY A 160 -4.08 -1.30 -7.83
N ILE A 161 -4.69 -0.13 -7.77
CA ILE A 161 -4.27 1.08 -8.49
C ILE A 161 -3.86 2.11 -7.44
N THR A 162 -2.63 2.60 -7.51
CA THR A 162 -2.12 3.65 -6.62
C THR A 162 -2.90 4.95 -6.84
N VAL A 163 -3.44 5.51 -5.77
CA VAL A 163 -4.22 6.76 -5.85
C VAL A 163 -3.48 7.94 -5.22
N THR A 164 -2.74 7.71 -4.14
CA THR A 164 -1.93 8.74 -3.48
C THR A 164 -0.54 8.22 -3.16
N PHE A 165 0.41 9.14 -2.99
CA PHE A 165 1.81 8.83 -2.72
C PHE A 165 2.40 9.84 -1.74
N MET A 166 3.28 9.34 -0.85
CA MET A 166 4.15 10.21 -0.06
C MET A 166 5.50 9.57 0.25
N PRO A 167 6.57 10.38 0.35
CA PRO A 167 7.81 10.01 1.04
C PRO A 167 7.53 10.08 2.55
N ALA A 168 7.25 8.93 3.20
CA ALA A 168 6.64 8.96 4.51
C ALA A 168 7.62 9.34 5.64
N GLY A 169 8.64 8.56 5.88
CA GLY A 169 9.59 8.77 6.98
C GLY A 169 10.63 7.65 7.05
N PRO A 170 11.18 7.36 8.24
CA PRO A 170 10.75 7.75 9.59
C PRO A 170 11.19 9.16 9.99
N LEU A 171 10.32 9.86 10.68
CA LEU A 171 10.59 11.16 11.29
C LEU A 171 10.30 11.11 12.80
N MET A 172 10.83 12.09 13.55
CA MET A 172 10.48 12.34 14.95
C MET A 172 9.77 13.70 15.05
N GLU A 173 8.65 13.76 15.75
CA GLU A 173 8.00 15.01 16.11
C GLU A 173 8.06 15.22 17.62
N TYR A 174 8.37 16.44 18.06
CA TYR A 174 8.66 16.72 19.46
C TYR A 174 8.26 18.12 19.93
N ASN A 175 8.04 18.22 21.24
CA ASN A 175 7.86 19.48 21.93
C ASN A 175 9.23 20.15 22.15
N PRO A 176 9.54 21.31 21.52
CA PRO A 176 10.84 21.96 21.65
C PRO A 176 11.08 22.57 23.03
N ASP A 177 10.03 22.75 23.84
CA ASP A 177 10.18 23.25 25.21
C ASP A 177 10.64 22.16 26.18
N LYS A 178 10.40 20.89 25.85
CA LYS A 178 10.75 19.72 26.65
C LYS A 178 11.99 18.99 26.12
N VAL A 179 12.13 18.87 24.82
CA VAL A 179 13.23 18.17 24.18
C VAL A 179 14.29 19.19 23.73
N LYS A 180 15.30 19.40 24.56
CA LYS A 180 16.37 20.38 24.30
C LYS A 180 17.51 19.81 23.47
N GLN A 181 17.78 18.53 23.62
CA GLN A 181 18.74 17.78 22.80
C GLN A 181 17.96 16.76 21.98
N VAL A 182 17.83 17.03 20.70
CA VAL A 182 17.05 16.20 19.79
C VAL A 182 17.92 15.02 19.36
N PRO A 183 17.48 13.76 19.58
CA PRO A 183 18.19 12.60 19.08
C PRO A 183 18.36 12.65 17.55
N THR A 184 19.53 12.27 17.08
CA THR A 184 19.85 12.17 15.65
C THR A 184 20.21 10.75 15.22
N THR A 185 20.35 9.84 16.18
CA THR A 185 20.63 8.42 15.97
C THR A 185 19.67 7.54 16.76
N PRO A 186 19.45 6.27 16.38
CA PRO A 186 18.67 5.33 17.20
C PRO A 186 19.22 5.16 18.61
N GLN A 187 20.53 5.18 18.77
CA GLN A 187 21.18 5.04 20.08
C GLN A 187 20.89 6.26 20.97
N GLU A 188 20.95 7.47 20.42
CA GLU A 188 20.56 8.68 21.15
C GLU A 188 19.09 8.71 21.50
N LEU A 189 18.20 8.22 20.59
CA LEU A 189 16.78 8.08 20.88
C LEU A 189 16.52 7.11 22.03
N LEU A 190 17.20 5.96 22.04
CA LEU A 190 17.12 4.99 23.13
C LEU A 190 17.61 5.59 24.46
N ALA A 191 18.75 6.30 24.43
CA ALA A 191 19.29 6.97 25.62
C ALA A 191 18.33 8.05 26.15
N TRP A 192 17.79 8.87 25.25
CA TRP A 192 16.80 9.90 25.61
C TRP A 192 15.53 9.25 26.21
N CYS A 193 15.01 8.19 25.59
CA CYS A 193 13.82 7.48 26.07
C CYS A 193 14.04 6.89 27.47
N LYS A 194 15.19 6.26 27.73
CA LYS A 194 15.53 5.71 29.05
C LYS A 194 15.68 6.80 30.12
N ALA A 195 16.21 7.98 29.75
CA ALA A 195 16.31 9.13 30.64
C ALA A 195 14.96 9.82 30.87
N ASN A 196 13.99 9.64 29.96
CA ASN A 196 12.66 10.23 30.00
C ASN A 196 11.57 9.13 29.84
N PRO A 197 11.43 8.22 30.80
CA PRO A 197 10.52 7.08 30.67
C PRO A 197 9.09 7.53 30.43
N ASN A 198 8.41 6.84 29.51
CA ASN A 198 7.04 7.08 29.11
C ASN A 198 6.80 8.46 28.40
N ARG A 199 7.86 9.18 28.00
CA ARG A 199 7.74 10.44 27.27
C ARG A 199 7.84 10.27 25.75
N LEU A 200 8.29 9.09 25.26
CA LEU A 200 8.23 8.66 23.86
C LEU A 200 7.02 7.75 23.65
N ILE A 201 6.34 7.90 22.52
CA ILE A 201 5.23 7.05 22.11
C ILE A 201 5.23 6.84 20.59
N TYR A 202 4.78 5.69 20.12
CA TYR A 202 4.35 5.45 18.75
C TYR A 202 3.24 4.38 18.71
N ALA A 203 2.43 4.37 17.67
CA ALA A 203 1.33 3.41 17.57
C ALA A 203 1.77 2.06 17.00
N ARG A 204 0.95 1.02 17.21
CA ARG A 204 1.15 -0.32 16.63
C ARG A 204 1.34 -0.25 15.11
N PRO A 205 2.41 -0.84 14.55
CA PRO A 205 2.74 -0.73 13.14
C PRO A 205 1.65 -1.25 12.19
N ALA A 206 0.92 -2.28 12.60
CA ALA A 206 -0.14 -2.89 11.77
C ALA A 206 -1.32 -1.95 11.49
N ASN A 207 -1.48 -0.86 12.27
CA ASN A 207 -2.57 0.11 12.10
C ASN A 207 -2.09 1.57 12.20
N SER A 208 -0.84 1.81 11.85
CA SER A 208 -0.22 3.15 11.93
C SER A 208 0.84 3.31 10.86
N GLY A 209 0.64 4.27 9.94
CA GLY A 209 1.66 4.68 8.98
C GLY A 209 2.98 5.07 9.63
N PRO A 210 3.01 6.00 10.62
CA PRO A 210 4.20 6.33 11.38
C PRO A 210 4.89 5.14 12.04
N GLY A 211 4.14 4.29 12.75
CA GLY A 211 4.69 3.09 13.38
C GLY A 211 5.29 2.12 12.39
N ARG A 212 4.58 1.88 11.28
CA ARG A 212 5.04 1.06 10.15
C ARG A 212 6.34 1.59 9.56
N THR A 213 6.35 2.88 9.21
CA THR A 213 7.49 3.54 8.58
C THR A 213 8.72 3.54 9.48
N PHE A 214 8.52 3.71 10.80
CA PHE A 214 9.60 3.63 11.77
C PHE A 214 10.27 2.26 11.77
N ILE A 215 9.51 1.19 11.96
CA ILE A 215 10.12 -0.16 11.99
C ILE A 215 10.76 -0.57 10.66
N MET A 216 10.22 -0.09 9.53
CA MET A 216 10.78 -0.37 8.19
C MET A 216 12.01 0.50 7.86
N GLY A 217 12.15 1.67 8.48
CA GLY A 217 13.32 2.54 8.32
C GLY A 217 14.52 2.14 9.16
N LEU A 218 14.28 1.55 10.34
CA LEU A 218 15.34 1.14 11.27
C LEU A 218 16.40 0.22 10.65
N PRO A 219 16.05 -0.81 9.85
CA PRO A 219 17.05 -1.72 9.28
C PRO A 219 18.11 -1.01 8.42
N TYR A 220 17.73 0.05 7.73
CA TYR A 220 18.64 0.87 6.93
C TYR A 220 19.59 1.68 7.83
N ILE A 221 19.04 2.30 8.88
CA ILE A 221 19.81 3.15 9.81
C ILE A 221 20.74 2.32 10.68
N LEU A 222 20.28 1.17 11.14
CA LEU A 222 21.06 0.25 11.99
C LEU A 222 22.03 -0.62 11.19
N GLY A 223 21.92 -0.63 9.86
CA GLY A 223 22.75 -1.46 8.99
C GLY A 223 22.50 -2.95 9.21
N ASP A 224 21.24 -3.36 9.20
CA ASP A 224 20.84 -4.76 9.21
C ASP A 224 21.26 -5.47 7.90
N LYS A 225 21.35 -6.79 7.96
CA LYS A 225 21.87 -7.61 6.85
C LYS A 225 21.02 -7.50 5.59
N ASP A 226 19.71 -7.52 5.74
CA ASP A 226 18.75 -7.38 4.64
C ASP A 226 17.52 -6.56 5.11
N PRO A 227 17.45 -5.27 4.76
CA PRO A 227 16.31 -4.41 5.11
C PRO A 227 14.97 -4.86 4.54
N LYS A 228 14.95 -5.79 3.58
CA LYS A 228 13.71 -6.30 2.96
C LYS A 228 13.24 -7.65 3.53
N ASP A 229 14.05 -8.30 4.35
CA ASP A 229 13.71 -9.57 5.02
C ASP A 229 13.57 -9.38 6.55
N PRO A 230 12.36 -9.13 7.08
CA PRO A 230 12.17 -8.93 8.52
C PRO A 230 12.37 -10.20 9.34
N VAL A 231 12.39 -11.39 8.71
CA VAL A 231 12.52 -12.68 9.39
C VAL A 231 13.99 -13.03 9.65
N LYS A 232 14.86 -12.83 8.65
CA LYS A 232 16.26 -13.26 8.69
C LYS A 232 17.25 -12.11 8.58
N GLY A 233 16.77 -10.91 8.28
CA GLY A 233 17.61 -9.75 7.98
C GLY A 233 17.62 -8.67 9.05
N TRP A 234 16.69 -8.66 10.03
CA TRP A 234 16.46 -7.55 10.97
C TRP A 234 16.94 -7.83 12.41
N ASP A 235 18.04 -8.54 12.60
CA ASP A 235 18.52 -8.89 13.95
C ASP A 235 18.78 -7.65 14.82
N LYS A 236 19.41 -6.60 14.26
CA LYS A 236 19.70 -5.36 14.98
C LYS A 236 18.42 -4.56 15.27
N THR A 237 17.53 -4.50 14.33
CA THR A 237 16.22 -3.82 14.48
C THR A 237 15.40 -4.47 15.59
N TRP A 238 15.26 -5.79 15.60
CA TRP A 238 14.50 -6.47 16.65
C TRP A 238 15.14 -6.33 18.04
N ALA A 239 16.46 -6.41 18.13
CA ALA A 239 17.18 -6.16 19.39
C ALA A 239 16.94 -4.72 19.88
N TYR A 240 17.08 -3.72 18.98
CA TYR A 240 16.85 -2.31 19.29
C TYR A 240 15.42 -2.04 19.77
N LEU A 241 14.40 -2.57 19.07
CA LEU A 241 13.00 -2.37 19.43
C LEU A 241 12.64 -3.00 20.79
N LYS A 242 13.25 -4.15 21.15
CA LYS A 242 13.12 -4.74 22.49
C LYS A 242 13.73 -3.84 23.57
N ASP A 243 14.89 -3.25 23.29
CA ASP A 243 15.51 -2.32 24.23
C ASP A 243 14.69 -1.05 24.39
N LEU A 244 14.19 -0.48 23.28
CA LEU A 244 13.34 0.70 23.28
C LEU A 244 12.03 0.46 24.03
N ASN A 245 11.49 -0.76 23.97
CA ASN A 245 10.28 -1.15 24.69
C ASN A 245 10.39 -0.94 26.20
N SER A 246 11.59 -0.96 26.79
CA SER A 246 11.79 -0.79 28.23
C SER A 246 11.33 0.58 28.75
N CYS A 247 11.34 1.62 27.94
CA CYS A 247 11.01 3.00 28.30
C CYS A 247 9.68 3.52 27.71
N ILE A 248 8.95 2.66 26.99
CA ILE A 248 7.60 2.97 26.47
C ILE A 248 6.55 2.30 27.34
N GLU A 249 5.52 3.05 27.74
CA GLU A 249 4.46 2.54 28.62
C GLU A 249 3.56 1.54 27.90
N TYR A 250 3.06 1.92 26.72
CA TYR A 250 2.17 1.12 25.88
C TYR A 250 2.17 1.63 24.44
N TYR A 251 1.52 0.90 23.53
CA TYR A 251 1.40 1.24 22.12
C TYR A 251 -0.07 1.45 21.76
N PRO A 252 -0.49 2.68 21.44
CA PRO A 252 -1.85 2.95 20.96
C PRO A 252 -2.19 2.14 19.72
N THR A 253 -3.47 1.84 19.54
CA THR A 253 -3.97 1.08 18.37
C THR A 253 -3.91 1.87 17.07
N GLY A 254 -3.80 3.21 17.13
CA GLY A 254 -3.74 4.06 15.94
C GLY A 254 -3.07 5.40 16.19
N THR A 255 -2.63 6.03 15.11
CA THR A 255 -1.83 7.27 15.12
C THR A 255 -2.58 8.45 15.73
N GLY A 256 -3.91 8.55 15.54
CA GLY A 256 -4.69 9.65 16.11
C GLY A 256 -4.60 9.77 17.64
N ALA A 257 -4.55 8.63 18.34
CA ALA A 257 -4.35 8.61 19.79
C ALA A 257 -2.95 9.12 20.17
N VAL A 258 -1.93 8.74 19.41
CA VAL A 258 -0.54 9.24 19.61
C VAL A 258 -0.47 10.76 19.48
N MET A 259 -1.06 11.32 18.42
CA MET A 259 -1.06 12.77 18.18
C MET A 259 -1.81 13.53 19.26
N LYS A 260 -2.90 12.97 19.76
CA LYS A 260 -3.63 13.55 20.90
C LYS A 260 -2.76 13.60 22.15
N GLU A 261 -2.10 12.50 22.53
CA GLU A 261 -1.21 12.45 23.70
C GLU A 261 0.00 13.39 23.55
N LEU A 262 0.55 13.53 22.35
CA LEU A 262 1.60 14.49 22.04
C LEU A 262 1.09 15.93 22.21
N GLY A 263 -0.06 16.25 21.63
CA GLY A 263 -0.64 17.60 21.68
C GLY A 263 -1.07 18.04 23.06
N GLU A 264 -1.58 17.12 23.89
CA GLU A 264 -1.94 17.35 25.28
C GLU A 264 -0.72 17.43 26.22
N GLY A 265 0.49 17.12 25.73
CA GLY A 265 1.72 17.19 26.50
C GLY A 265 1.94 16.03 27.47
N SER A 266 1.15 14.96 27.38
CA SER A 266 1.39 13.71 28.12
C SER A 266 2.59 12.96 27.58
N ARG A 267 2.98 13.24 26.35
CA ARG A 267 4.22 12.78 25.67
C ARG A 267 4.99 13.97 25.14
N ASP A 268 6.31 13.84 25.06
CA ASP A 268 7.19 14.93 24.59
C ASP A 268 7.72 14.68 23.18
N MET A 269 7.69 13.41 22.72
CA MET A 269 8.18 12.99 21.42
C MET A 269 7.38 11.81 20.88
N THR A 270 7.23 11.76 19.56
CA THR A 270 6.68 10.63 18.83
C THR A 270 7.48 10.32 17.57
N LEU A 271 7.31 9.09 17.06
CA LEU A 271 7.71 8.75 15.69
C LEU A 271 6.56 9.12 14.76
N THR A 272 6.90 9.85 13.69
CA THR A 272 5.93 10.40 12.75
C THR A 272 6.35 10.23 11.30
N MET A 273 5.58 10.75 10.38
CA MET A 273 5.84 10.85 8.95
C MET A 273 5.31 12.18 8.41
N THR A 274 5.64 12.54 7.17
CA THR A 274 5.36 13.88 6.60
C THR A 274 3.92 14.34 6.81
N GLY A 275 2.93 13.51 6.48
CA GLY A 275 1.52 13.86 6.62
C GLY A 275 1.06 13.93 8.08
N TRP A 276 1.54 13.03 8.92
CA TRP A 276 1.20 13.02 10.34
C TRP A 276 1.96 14.06 11.17
N ASP A 277 2.98 14.71 10.62
CA ASP A 277 3.51 15.97 11.15
C ASP A 277 2.64 17.16 10.74
N LEU A 278 2.23 17.25 9.47
CA LEU A 278 1.51 18.42 8.97
C LEU A 278 0.05 18.47 9.43
N ASN A 279 -0.71 17.42 9.16
CA ASN A 279 -2.16 17.41 9.34
C ASN A 279 -2.60 17.65 10.80
N PRO A 280 -2.04 17.00 11.83
CA PRO A 280 -2.43 17.27 13.22
C PRO A 280 -2.15 18.70 13.66
N ARG A 281 -1.10 19.35 13.15
CA ARG A 281 -0.82 20.78 13.43
C ARG A 281 -1.80 21.70 12.72
N ILE A 282 -2.17 21.40 11.46
CA ILE A 282 -3.20 22.14 10.73
C ILE A 282 -4.56 22.04 11.43
N LEU A 283 -4.88 20.87 11.98
CA LEU A 283 -6.13 20.63 12.70
C LEU A 283 -6.10 21.14 14.16
N GLY A 284 -4.99 21.69 14.63
CA GLY A 284 -4.84 22.18 16.00
C GLY A 284 -4.79 21.06 17.06
N ILE A 285 -4.59 19.80 16.65
CA ILE A 285 -4.43 18.66 17.58
C ILE A 285 -3.04 18.72 18.23
N VAL A 286 -2.01 19.03 17.45
CA VAL A 286 -0.64 19.25 17.91
C VAL A 286 -0.33 20.74 17.77
N PRO A 287 0.36 21.37 18.75
CA PRO A 287 0.72 22.78 18.66
C PRO A 287 1.60 23.09 17.42
N LYS A 288 1.32 24.19 16.74
CA LYS A 288 2.08 24.67 15.56
C LYS A 288 3.57 24.80 15.85
N SER A 289 3.95 25.10 17.10
CA SER A 289 5.34 25.28 17.55
C SER A 289 6.16 23.97 17.60
N TYR A 290 5.50 22.81 17.58
CA TYR A 290 6.21 21.52 17.60
C TYR A 290 7.06 21.34 16.37
N LYS A 291 8.18 20.67 16.54
CA LYS A 291 9.22 20.54 15.52
C LYS A 291 9.38 19.09 15.09
N VAL A 292 9.97 18.93 13.91
CA VAL A 292 10.28 17.63 13.32
C VAL A 292 11.78 17.47 13.16
N ALA A 293 12.26 16.23 13.25
CA ALA A 293 13.66 15.87 13.03
C ALA A 293 13.78 14.55 12.29
N THR A 294 14.95 14.34 11.69
CA THR A 294 15.33 13.09 11.02
C THR A 294 16.41 12.35 11.80
N PHE A 295 16.63 11.08 11.43
CA PHE A 295 17.84 10.34 11.82
C PHE A 295 18.97 10.60 10.82
N ASN A 296 20.20 10.69 11.31
CA ASN A 296 21.39 10.72 10.47
C ASN A 296 21.43 9.47 9.59
N GLY A 297 21.61 9.64 8.29
CA GLY A 297 21.68 8.52 7.35
C GLY A 297 20.37 7.78 7.14
N MET A 298 19.21 8.41 7.43
CA MET A 298 17.92 7.78 7.19
C MET A 298 17.71 7.46 5.69
N THR A 299 16.84 6.51 5.45
CA THR A 299 16.27 6.23 4.13
C THR A 299 14.76 6.47 4.21
N TRP A 300 14.23 7.28 3.30
CA TRP A 300 12.78 7.45 3.19
C TRP A 300 12.11 6.13 2.84
N VAL A 301 11.25 5.65 3.69
CA VAL A 301 10.32 4.58 3.36
C VAL A 301 9.08 5.22 2.78
N ASN A 302 8.88 5.03 1.48
CA ASN A 302 7.72 5.58 0.79
C ASN A 302 6.44 4.83 1.17
N ASP A 303 5.32 5.53 1.18
CA ASP A 303 3.99 4.97 1.39
C ASP A 303 3.03 5.42 0.29
N ALA A 304 1.96 4.66 0.09
CA ALA A 304 0.94 4.92 -0.91
C ALA A 304 -0.41 4.39 -0.46
N HIS A 305 -1.49 5.04 -0.91
CA HIS A 305 -2.82 4.45 -0.85
C HIS A 305 -3.23 3.88 -2.21
N TYR A 306 -4.09 2.90 -2.14
CA TYR A 306 -4.53 2.11 -3.29
C TYR A 306 -6.04 1.99 -3.33
N MET A 307 -6.54 1.90 -4.54
CA MET A 307 -7.92 1.51 -4.84
C MET A 307 -7.92 0.03 -5.22
N VAL A 308 -8.69 -0.79 -4.53
CA VAL A 308 -8.79 -2.22 -4.80
C VAL A 308 -10.25 -2.66 -4.87
N ILE A 309 -10.53 -3.74 -5.59
CA ILE A 309 -11.88 -4.30 -5.74
C ILE A 309 -11.93 -5.68 -5.09
N PRO A 310 -12.83 -5.92 -4.13
CA PRO A 310 -13.05 -7.25 -3.57
C PRO A 310 -13.59 -8.23 -4.61
N LYS A 311 -13.34 -9.53 -4.42
CA LYS A 311 -13.96 -10.59 -5.23
C LYS A 311 -15.48 -10.61 -5.03
N GLY A 312 -16.22 -11.01 -6.08
CA GLY A 312 -17.67 -11.17 -6.04
C GLY A 312 -18.45 -9.91 -6.45
N VAL A 313 -17.79 -8.78 -6.71
CA VAL A 313 -18.44 -7.57 -7.23
C VAL A 313 -18.95 -7.83 -8.64
N SER A 314 -20.20 -7.41 -8.94
CA SER A 314 -20.83 -7.63 -10.25
C SER A 314 -20.13 -6.83 -11.36
N ALA A 315 -20.20 -7.32 -12.60
CA ALA A 315 -19.53 -6.71 -13.74
C ALA A 315 -19.93 -5.23 -13.96
N ASP A 316 -21.21 -4.89 -13.78
CA ASP A 316 -21.71 -3.50 -13.90
C ASP A 316 -21.06 -2.58 -12.84
N LYS A 317 -20.94 -3.07 -11.61
CA LYS A 317 -20.27 -2.31 -10.53
C LYS A 317 -18.75 -2.23 -10.74
N VAL A 318 -18.11 -3.30 -11.20
CA VAL A 318 -16.67 -3.27 -11.56
C VAL A 318 -16.44 -2.23 -12.66
N ALA A 319 -17.28 -2.17 -13.70
CA ALA A 319 -17.17 -1.16 -14.77
C ALA A 319 -17.28 0.27 -14.22
N ALA A 320 -18.23 0.53 -13.33
CA ALA A 320 -18.44 1.84 -12.72
C ALA A 320 -17.27 2.22 -11.79
N VAL A 321 -16.75 1.26 -10.99
CA VAL A 321 -15.58 1.47 -10.11
C VAL A 321 -14.32 1.75 -10.91
N ILE A 322 -14.08 1.03 -12.02
CA ILE A 322 -12.94 1.31 -12.91
C ILE A 322 -13.05 2.73 -13.51
N GLY A 323 -14.23 3.14 -13.93
CA GLY A 323 -14.46 4.52 -14.39
C GLY A 323 -14.14 5.58 -13.32
N LEU A 324 -14.52 5.32 -12.07
CA LEU A 324 -14.15 6.16 -10.94
C LEU A 324 -12.63 6.16 -10.70
N MET A 325 -11.98 4.99 -10.73
CA MET A 325 -10.52 4.89 -10.58
C MET A 325 -9.77 5.69 -11.64
N GLN A 326 -10.23 5.62 -12.90
CA GLN A 326 -9.66 6.42 -14.00
C GLN A 326 -9.80 7.93 -13.75
N TYR A 327 -10.95 8.37 -13.27
CA TYR A 327 -11.18 9.78 -12.93
C TYR A 327 -10.26 10.24 -11.79
N LEU A 328 -10.11 9.42 -10.73
CA LEU A 328 -9.24 9.74 -9.60
C LEU A 328 -7.75 9.83 -9.96
N LEU A 329 -7.34 9.33 -11.12
CA LEU A 329 -6.00 9.51 -11.68
C LEU A 329 -5.84 10.74 -12.58
N THR A 330 -6.89 11.52 -12.81
CA THR A 330 -6.78 12.78 -13.56
C THR A 330 -6.06 13.84 -12.72
N PRO A 331 -5.31 14.78 -13.34
CA PRO A 331 -4.68 15.87 -12.59
C PRO A 331 -5.65 16.69 -11.75
N GLU A 332 -6.88 16.92 -12.24
CA GLU A 332 -7.95 17.61 -11.52
C GLU A 332 -8.29 16.89 -10.20
N ALA A 333 -8.54 15.59 -10.25
CA ALA A 333 -8.90 14.81 -9.07
C ALA A 333 -7.69 14.63 -8.13
N GLN A 334 -6.50 14.46 -8.69
CA GLN A 334 -5.26 14.33 -7.92
C GLN A 334 -4.90 15.60 -7.13
N ALA A 335 -5.32 16.77 -7.59
CA ALA A 335 -5.05 18.02 -6.88
C ALA A 335 -5.78 18.12 -5.51
N TYR A 336 -6.91 17.41 -5.34
CA TYR A 336 -7.56 17.31 -4.03
C TYR A 336 -6.74 16.55 -3.00
N THR A 337 -5.82 15.67 -3.43
CA THR A 337 -5.02 14.84 -2.51
C THR A 337 -3.99 15.61 -1.69
N TYR A 338 -3.73 16.89 -2.00
CA TYR A 338 -2.98 17.78 -1.11
C TYR A 338 -3.71 17.98 0.23
N ASP A 339 -5.05 18.03 0.22
CA ASP A 339 -5.89 18.16 1.40
C ASP A 339 -5.34 19.19 2.42
N LYS A 340 -5.40 18.87 3.68
CA LYS A 340 -4.73 19.56 4.80
C LYS A 340 -3.43 18.85 5.19
N GLY A 341 -2.69 18.34 4.19
CA GLY A 341 -1.41 17.69 4.38
C GLY A 341 -1.48 16.29 5.01
N TYR A 342 -2.66 15.63 5.05
CA TYR A 342 -2.82 14.32 5.70
C TYR A 342 -1.88 13.24 5.12
N PHE A 343 -1.65 13.27 3.81
CA PHE A 343 -0.75 12.34 3.12
C PHE A 343 0.24 13.11 2.22
N TYR A 344 0.95 14.07 2.80
CA TYR A 344 1.76 15.06 2.08
C TYR A 344 2.94 14.44 1.31
N PRO A 345 3.14 14.79 -0.02
CA PRO A 345 2.39 15.79 -0.78
C PRO A 345 1.03 15.31 -1.30
N GLY A 346 0.77 14.01 -1.42
CA GLY A 346 -0.50 13.43 -1.83
C GLY A 346 -0.58 12.95 -3.28
N PRO A 347 -0.38 13.80 -4.31
CA PRO A 347 -0.53 13.37 -5.69
C PRO A 347 0.45 12.27 -6.07
N ALA A 348 -0.08 11.18 -6.65
CA ALA A 348 0.73 10.09 -7.24
C ALA A 348 1.09 10.37 -8.70
N VAL A 349 0.27 11.16 -9.40
CA VAL A 349 0.38 11.45 -10.84
C VAL A 349 1.29 12.65 -11.08
N LYS A 350 2.04 12.61 -12.20
CA LYS A 350 2.90 13.72 -12.64
C LYS A 350 2.11 14.99 -12.94
N ASN A 351 2.81 16.13 -12.90
CA ASN A 351 2.31 17.43 -13.33
C ASN A 351 1.13 17.96 -12.51
N VAL A 352 0.97 17.49 -11.28
CA VAL A 352 0.01 18.01 -10.31
C VAL A 352 0.77 18.91 -9.33
N THR A 353 0.42 20.19 -9.30
CA THR A 353 1.07 21.19 -8.45
C THR A 353 0.13 21.69 -7.36
N LEU A 354 0.69 22.19 -6.26
CA LEU A 354 -0.10 22.76 -5.16
C LEU A 354 -1.03 23.89 -5.62
N SER A 355 -0.65 24.66 -6.66
CA SER A 355 -1.51 25.72 -7.21
C SER A 355 -2.80 25.21 -7.88
N MET A 356 -2.89 23.92 -8.19
CA MET A 356 -4.09 23.27 -8.70
C MET A 356 -5.04 22.81 -7.58
N ALA A 357 -4.53 22.71 -6.36
CA ALA A 357 -5.29 22.26 -5.20
C ALA A 357 -6.38 23.29 -4.80
N PRO A 358 -7.39 22.89 -4.02
CA PRO A 358 -8.32 23.84 -3.38
C PRO A 358 -7.56 24.93 -2.60
N LYS A 359 -8.10 26.16 -2.59
CA LYS A 359 -7.44 27.30 -1.90
C LYS A 359 -7.15 27.00 -0.43
N GLU A 360 -8.06 26.34 0.26
CA GLU A 360 -7.89 25.94 1.66
C GLU A 360 -6.64 25.05 1.84
N SER A 361 -6.43 24.07 0.95
CA SER A 361 -5.22 23.24 0.95
C SER A 361 -3.95 24.05 0.70
N GLN A 362 -3.99 24.98 -0.27
CA GLN A 362 -2.85 25.86 -0.56
C GLN A 362 -2.46 26.72 0.63
N GLU A 363 -3.44 27.33 1.30
CA GLU A 363 -3.24 28.19 2.48
C GLU A 363 -2.70 27.38 3.66
N ALA A 364 -3.30 26.22 3.96
CA ALA A 364 -2.87 25.34 5.02
C ALA A 364 -1.41 24.87 4.84
N ILE A 365 -1.07 24.38 3.66
CA ILE A 365 0.29 23.92 3.37
C ILE A 365 1.30 25.07 3.38
N LYS A 366 0.93 26.26 2.88
CA LYS A 366 1.78 27.44 2.94
C LYS A 366 2.05 27.87 4.39
N GLU A 367 1.06 27.78 5.27
CA GLU A 367 1.18 28.21 6.67
C GLU A 367 1.92 27.19 7.55
N PHE A 368 1.71 25.90 7.35
CA PHE A 368 2.20 24.83 8.23
C PHE A 368 3.31 23.98 7.62
N GLY A 369 3.63 24.16 6.33
CA GLY A 369 4.66 23.40 5.62
C GLY A 369 6.03 23.49 6.31
N ARG A 370 6.87 22.52 6.00
CA ARG A 370 8.24 22.40 6.53
C ARG A 370 9.24 22.69 5.41
N PRO A 371 9.96 23.82 5.44
CA PRO A 371 11.02 24.08 4.47
C PRO A 371 12.11 22.99 4.46
N GLU A 372 12.31 22.33 5.61
CA GLU A 372 13.27 21.23 5.78
C GLU A 372 12.98 20.02 4.88
N TYR A 373 11.71 19.78 4.54
CA TYR A 373 11.31 18.65 3.70
C TYR A 373 11.94 18.71 2.31
N ASP A 374 11.97 19.87 1.66
CA ASP A 374 12.57 20.02 0.33
C ASP A 374 14.03 19.58 0.30
N LYS A 375 14.78 19.92 1.37
CA LYS A 375 16.16 19.50 1.54
C LYS A 375 16.26 18.00 1.78
N TRP A 376 15.53 17.48 2.77
CA TRP A 376 15.61 16.07 3.17
C TRP A 376 15.15 15.10 2.07
N LEU A 377 14.15 15.50 1.28
CA LEU A 377 13.66 14.70 0.14
C LEU A 377 14.70 14.53 -0.97
N THR A 378 15.64 15.47 -1.10
CA THR A 378 16.73 15.38 -2.07
C THR A 378 18.01 14.79 -1.50
N GLU A 379 18.24 14.92 -0.20
CA GLU A 379 19.48 14.52 0.48
C GLU A 379 19.50 13.03 0.85
N PHE A 380 18.36 12.48 1.31
CA PHE A 380 18.28 11.10 1.75
C PHE A 380 17.76 10.15 0.68
N PRO A 381 18.27 8.91 0.62
CA PRO A 381 17.78 7.90 -0.32
C PRO A 381 16.32 7.51 -0.04
N HIS A 382 15.66 6.96 -1.06
CA HIS A 382 14.27 6.49 -1.01
C HIS A 382 14.19 4.99 -1.21
N THR A 383 13.29 4.36 -0.50
CA THR A 383 12.92 2.95 -0.68
C THR A 383 11.39 2.77 -0.64
N GLN A 384 10.91 1.69 -1.21
CA GLN A 384 9.51 1.27 -1.07
C GLN A 384 9.27 0.67 0.31
N SER A 385 8.04 0.66 0.78
CA SER A 385 7.58 -0.24 1.85
C SER A 385 7.92 -1.70 1.56
N LEU A 386 7.82 -2.56 2.56
CA LEU A 386 8.03 -3.99 2.37
C LEU A 386 7.02 -4.59 1.38
N PRO A 387 7.40 -5.64 0.63
CA PRO A 387 6.43 -6.45 -0.10
C PRO A 387 5.34 -7.00 0.82
N PRO A 388 4.12 -7.28 0.31
CA PRO A 388 2.98 -7.67 1.12
C PRO A 388 3.26 -8.77 2.16
N SER A 389 3.81 -9.90 1.76
CA SER A 389 4.10 -11.01 2.66
C SER A 389 5.15 -10.65 3.75
N ALA A 390 6.20 -9.92 3.37
CA ALA A 390 7.22 -9.48 4.32
C ALA A 390 6.66 -8.46 5.33
N GLN A 391 5.72 -7.61 4.90
CA GLN A 391 5.06 -6.65 5.78
C GLN A 391 4.19 -7.35 6.84
N VAL A 392 3.39 -8.34 6.44
CA VAL A 392 2.58 -9.15 7.37
C VAL A 392 3.49 -9.84 8.41
N GLU A 393 4.60 -10.43 7.97
CA GLU A 393 5.58 -11.05 8.87
C GLU A 393 6.23 -10.04 9.82
N ALA A 394 6.61 -8.85 9.34
CA ALA A 394 7.16 -7.80 10.19
C ALA A 394 6.19 -7.41 11.32
N PHE A 395 4.90 -7.25 11.00
CA PHE A 395 3.88 -6.93 12.00
C PHE A 395 3.68 -8.06 13.00
N ARG A 396 3.65 -9.30 12.54
CA ARG A 396 3.52 -10.49 13.39
C ARG A 396 4.70 -10.59 14.37
N ILE A 397 5.94 -10.41 13.88
CA ILE A 397 7.14 -10.46 14.73
C ILE A 397 7.13 -9.31 15.73
N TRP A 398 6.77 -8.10 15.29
CA TRP A 398 6.66 -6.95 16.18
C TRP A 398 5.64 -7.18 17.31
N ASP A 399 4.44 -7.66 16.96
CA ASP A 399 3.43 -7.99 17.97
C ASP A 399 3.93 -9.03 18.97
N GLN A 400 4.58 -10.09 18.52
CA GLN A 400 5.08 -11.16 19.39
C GLN A 400 6.24 -10.72 20.28
N GLN A 401 7.17 -9.93 19.75
CA GLN A 401 8.46 -9.66 20.43
C GLN A 401 8.50 -8.30 21.13
N VAL A 402 7.66 -7.35 20.74
CA VAL A 402 7.65 -5.97 21.25
C VAL A 402 6.30 -5.58 21.82
N GLY A 403 5.22 -5.72 21.07
CA GLY A 403 3.90 -5.16 21.39
C GLY A 403 3.02 -6.01 22.30
N ALA A 404 3.21 -7.33 22.34
CA ALA A 404 2.26 -8.28 22.97
C ALA A 404 2.06 -8.07 24.47
N GLN A 405 3.03 -7.49 25.17
CA GLN A 405 3.00 -7.32 26.63
C GLN A 405 2.56 -5.91 27.07
N LYS A 406 2.25 -5.02 26.14
CA LYS A 406 1.97 -3.59 26.41
C LYS A 406 0.71 -3.11 25.71
N THR A 407 -0.38 -3.80 26.02
CA THR A 407 -1.74 -3.36 25.67
C THR A 407 -2.34 -2.58 26.84
N LYS A 408 -2.97 -1.44 26.54
CA LYS A 408 -3.79 -0.72 27.50
C LYS A 408 -5.14 -1.38 27.60
#